data_f3a6939f23c88caf2e26cc2f5e5f3ea5
#
_entry.id   f3a6939f23c88caf2e26cc2f5e5f3ea5
#
_cell.length_a   1.000
_cell.length_b   1.000
_cell.length_c   1.000
_cell.angle_alpha   90.00
_cell.angle_beta   90.00
_cell.angle_gamma   90.00
#
_symmetry.space_group_name_H-M   'P 1'
#
loop_
_entity.id
_entity.type
_entity.pdbx_description
1 polymer ?
#
loop_
_entity_poly.entity_id
_entity_poly.type
_entity_poly.pdbx_seq_one_letter_code
_entity_poly.pdbx_strand_id
1 'polypeptide(L)'
;MRRWLVGGALIRHGDGLVLVGNRRRDNSLEWTPPGGVIDRGETLLEGLAREVLEETGLVVSTWASRCYHVTVDAPDMGWQLTVEAWETDQVSGEICLADPDGIVEEVRYSNATDALELLTASPMWVRLPVSAWLGGATEPHYKFALRGKDRATAKIERV
;
A
#
# COMPACT_ATOMS: atom_id res chain seq x y z
N MET A 1 21.23 -3.54 9.28
CA MET A 1 19.84 -3.07 9.19
C MET A 1 19.22 -3.56 7.89
N ARG A 2 18.08 -4.18 7.97
CA ARG A 2 17.32 -4.61 6.78
C ARG A 2 16.58 -3.41 6.20
N ARG A 3 16.66 -3.25 4.89
CA ARG A 3 15.96 -2.19 4.15
C ARG A 3 15.06 -2.80 3.10
N TRP A 4 13.83 -2.33 3.05
CA TRP A 4 12.81 -2.85 2.16
C TRP A 4 12.27 -1.70 1.32
N LEU A 5 12.16 -1.95 0.02
CA LEU A 5 11.51 -1.02 -0.91
C LEU A 5 10.18 -1.64 -1.32
N VAL A 6 9.11 -0.89 -1.13
CA VAL A 6 7.75 -1.32 -1.43
C VAL A 6 7.11 -0.32 -2.38
N GLY A 7 6.37 -0.82 -3.35
CA GLY A 7 5.50 -0.01 -4.19
C GLY A 7 4.06 -0.10 -3.73
N GLY A 8 3.35 1.03 -3.79
CA GLY A 8 1.91 1.09 -3.56
C GLY A 8 1.21 1.71 -4.76
N ALA A 9 0.14 1.08 -5.24
CA ALA A 9 -0.60 1.54 -6.41
C ALA A 9 -1.89 2.26 -6.01
N LEU A 10 -1.95 3.55 -6.30
CA LEU A 10 -3.17 4.34 -6.13
C LEU A 10 -3.93 4.31 -7.45
N ILE A 11 -4.76 3.28 -7.62
CA ILE A 11 -5.56 3.06 -8.84
C ILE A 11 -6.87 3.79 -8.67
N ARG A 12 -7.04 4.90 -9.39
CA ARG A 12 -8.25 5.72 -9.31
C ARG A 12 -9.47 4.97 -9.80
N HIS A 13 -10.56 5.12 -9.06
CA HIS A 13 -11.88 4.62 -9.43
C HIS A 13 -12.93 5.60 -8.90
N GLY A 14 -13.54 6.41 -9.79
CA GLY A 14 -14.42 7.48 -9.35
C GLY A 14 -13.66 8.47 -8.45
N ASP A 15 -14.22 8.77 -7.28
CA ASP A 15 -13.57 9.60 -6.25
C ASP A 15 -12.71 8.79 -5.26
N GLY A 16 -12.65 7.48 -5.43
CA GLY A 16 -11.91 6.57 -4.58
C GLY A 16 -10.81 5.82 -5.31
N LEU A 17 -10.59 4.56 -4.91
CA LEU A 17 -9.51 3.74 -5.44
C LEU A 17 -9.79 2.25 -5.25
N VAL A 18 -8.93 1.44 -5.86
CA VAL A 18 -8.90 -0.01 -5.63
C VAL A 18 -8.15 -0.29 -4.33
N LEU A 19 -8.76 -1.08 -3.45
CA LEU A 19 -8.12 -1.58 -2.23
C LEU A 19 -8.11 -3.11 -2.21
N VAL A 20 -7.09 -3.68 -1.59
CA VAL A 20 -6.98 -5.11 -1.34
C VAL A 20 -7.09 -5.38 0.15
N GLY A 21 -7.83 -6.44 0.51
CA GLY A 21 -7.95 -6.92 1.88
C GLY A 21 -6.98 -8.06 2.11
N ASN A 22 -6.00 -7.83 2.99
CA ASN A 22 -4.96 -8.78 3.36
C ASN A 22 -5.34 -9.47 4.65
N ARG A 23 -5.25 -10.81 4.69
CA ARG A 23 -5.52 -11.57 5.89
C ARG A 23 -4.39 -11.40 6.91
N ARG A 24 -4.77 -11.03 8.14
CA ARG A 24 -3.87 -10.99 9.28
C ARG A 24 -3.85 -12.33 10.02
N ARG A 25 -2.91 -12.47 10.96
CA ARG A 25 -2.80 -13.67 11.81
C ARG A 25 -4.06 -13.93 12.64
N ASP A 26 -4.80 -12.90 13.02
CA ASP A 26 -6.07 -12.99 13.77
C ASP A 26 -7.29 -13.19 12.86
N ASN A 27 -7.09 -13.45 11.57
CA ASN A 27 -8.11 -13.61 10.53
C ASN A 27 -8.89 -12.33 10.18
N SER A 28 -8.56 -11.19 10.75
CA SER A 28 -9.12 -9.90 10.29
C SER A 28 -8.48 -9.48 8.98
N LEU A 29 -9.16 -8.60 8.24
CA LEU A 29 -8.62 -8.02 7.01
C LEU A 29 -7.98 -6.67 7.29
N GLU A 30 -6.80 -6.46 6.72
CA GLU A 30 -6.14 -5.17 6.66
C GLU A 30 -6.21 -4.66 5.24
N TRP A 31 -6.78 -3.47 5.06
CA TRP A 31 -6.99 -2.89 3.75
C TRP A 31 -5.86 -1.94 3.38
N THR A 32 -5.32 -2.15 2.18
CA THR A 32 -4.24 -1.32 1.63
C THR A 32 -4.43 -1.13 0.14
N PRO A 33 -3.80 -0.11 -0.46
CA PRO A 33 -3.62 -0.11 -1.91
C PRO A 33 -2.87 -1.38 -2.35
N PRO A 34 -3.11 -1.90 -3.55
CA PRO A 34 -2.32 -3.01 -4.09
C PRO A 34 -0.84 -2.64 -4.15
N GLY A 35 0.02 -3.59 -3.89
CA GLY A 35 1.46 -3.37 -3.93
C GLY A 35 2.23 -4.43 -3.17
N GLY A 36 3.51 -4.25 -3.07
CA GLY A 36 4.37 -5.19 -2.38
C GLY A 36 5.85 -4.85 -2.52
N VAL A 37 6.68 -5.76 -2.02
CA VAL A 37 8.13 -5.64 -2.06
C VAL A 37 8.63 -5.72 -3.51
N ILE A 38 9.50 -4.78 -3.86
CA ILE A 38 10.15 -4.76 -5.16
C ILE A 38 11.33 -5.72 -5.12
N ASP A 39 11.36 -6.67 -6.04
CA ASP A 39 12.39 -7.68 -6.12
C ASP A 39 13.70 -7.09 -6.67
N ARG A 40 14.80 -7.71 -6.28
CA ARG A 40 16.10 -7.33 -6.80
C ARG A 40 16.12 -7.52 -8.33
N GLY A 41 16.58 -6.51 -9.06
CA GLY A 41 16.64 -6.53 -10.52
C GLY A 41 15.41 -5.96 -11.22
N GLU A 42 14.34 -5.70 -10.49
CA GLU A 42 13.19 -4.97 -11.01
C GLU A 42 13.36 -3.47 -10.80
N THR A 43 12.84 -2.66 -11.73
CA THR A 43 12.56 -1.25 -11.42
C THR A 43 11.32 -1.20 -10.51
N LEU A 44 11.13 -0.10 -9.79
CA LEU A 44 9.98 0.04 -8.92
C LEU A 44 8.67 -0.13 -9.69
N LEU A 45 8.53 0.49 -10.85
CA LEU A 45 7.28 0.43 -11.63
C LEU A 45 7.05 -0.94 -12.24
N GLU A 46 8.10 -1.65 -12.65
CA GLU A 46 7.97 -3.04 -13.11
C GLU A 46 7.46 -3.95 -11.99
N GLY A 47 8.08 -3.85 -10.80
CA GLY A 47 7.68 -4.64 -9.64
C GLY A 47 6.27 -4.28 -9.17
N LEU A 48 5.93 -3.00 -9.18
CA LEU A 48 4.59 -2.56 -8.79
C LEU A 48 3.51 -3.05 -9.76
N ALA A 49 3.77 -3.00 -11.07
CA ALA A 49 2.83 -3.54 -12.05
C ALA A 49 2.65 -5.06 -11.88
N ARG A 50 3.72 -5.78 -11.58
CA ARG A 50 3.67 -7.21 -11.27
C ARG A 50 2.80 -7.49 -10.03
N GLU A 51 3.02 -6.75 -8.94
CA GLU A 51 2.23 -6.91 -7.72
C GLU A 51 0.74 -6.60 -7.94
N VAL A 52 0.42 -5.56 -8.69
CA VAL A 52 -0.97 -5.24 -9.05
C VAL A 52 -1.61 -6.40 -9.79
N LEU A 53 -0.93 -6.96 -10.78
CA LEU A 53 -1.45 -8.10 -11.53
C LEU A 53 -1.66 -9.33 -10.64
N GLU A 54 -0.69 -9.66 -9.80
CA GLU A 54 -0.76 -10.80 -8.89
C GLU A 54 -1.90 -10.66 -7.87
N GLU A 55 -2.08 -9.48 -7.32
CA GLU A 55 -3.05 -9.25 -6.25
C GLU A 55 -4.47 -8.97 -6.75
N THR A 56 -4.62 -8.37 -7.92
CA THR A 56 -5.92 -7.91 -8.40
C THR A 56 -6.36 -8.48 -9.74
N GLY A 57 -5.45 -8.96 -10.56
CA GLY A 57 -5.72 -9.35 -11.94
C GLY A 57 -5.72 -8.17 -12.92
N LEU A 58 -5.53 -6.94 -12.44
CA LEU A 58 -5.51 -5.76 -13.29
C LEU A 58 -4.13 -5.53 -13.91
N VAL A 59 -4.15 -5.05 -15.17
CA VAL A 59 -2.94 -4.70 -15.92
C VAL A 59 -2.84 -3.19 -16.02
N VAL A 60 -1.74 -2.64 -15.51
CA VAL A 60 -1.47 -1.20 -15.59
C VAL A 60 -0.78 -0.90 -16.91
N SER A 61 -1.36 -0.01 -17.73
CA SER A 61 -0.77 0.39 -19.01
C SER A 61 0.29 1.47 -18.84
N THR A 62 -0.03 2.49 -18.04
CA THR A 62 0.87 3.62 -17.76
C THR A 62 0.66 4.12 -16.35
N TRP A 63 1.72 4.69 -15.77
CA TRP A 63 1.67 5.37 -14.48
C TRP A 63 1.64 6.88 -14.71
N ALA A 64 0.81 7.60 -13.97
CA ALA A 64 0.70 9.05 -14.09
C ALA A 64 1.82 9.77 -13.36
N SER A 65 1.95 9.55 -12.05
CA SER A 65 2.98 10.21 -11.24
C SER A 65 3.19 9.51 -9.90
N ARG A 66 4.38 9.74 -9.31
CA ARG A 66 4.61 9.43 -7.91
C ARG A 66 3.90 10.47 -7.06
N CYS A 67 2.97 10.03 -6.21
CA CYS A 67 2.19 10.91 -5.37
C CYS A 67 2.91 11.27 -4.07
N TYR A 68 3.54 10.28 -3.45
CA TYR A 68 4.27 10.47 -2.19
C TYR A 68 5.21 9.28 -1.95
N HIS A 69 6.10 9.46 -1.00
CA HIS A 69 6.83 8.32 -0.42
C HIS A 69 6.73 8.35 1.10
N VAL A 70 6.89 7.18 1.69
CA VAL A 70 6.80 6.96 3.14
C VAL A 70 8.07 6.28 3.60
N THR A 71 8.65 6.77 4.68
CA THR A 71 9.75 6.08 5.38
C THR A 71 9.28 5.68 6.76
N VAL A 72 9.47 4.41 7.10
CA VAL A 72 9.19 3.88 8.43
C VAL A 72 10.50 3.34 9.01
N ASP A 73 10.97 3.95 10.08
CA ASP A 73 12.16 3.49 10.79
C ASP A 73 11.77 2.67 12.00
N ALA A 74 12.27 1.45 12.08
CA ALA A 74 12.07 0.55 13.22
C ALA A 74 13.42 0.13 13.80
N PRO A 75 14.14 1.05 14.45
CA PRO A 75 15.52 0.80 14.90
C PRO A 75 15.64 -0.30 15.94
N ASP A 76 14.64 -0.43 16.81
CA ASP A 76 14.65 -1.46 17.86
C ASP A 76 14.43 -2.88 17.29
N MET A 77 13.87 -2.96 16.09
CA MET A 77 13.68 -4.21 15.36
C MET A 77 14.68 -4.42 14.21
N GLY A 78 15.51 -3.42 13.95
CA GLY A 78 16.59 -3.50 12.96
C GLY A 78 16.16 -3.42 11.51
N TRP A 79 15.08 -2.70 11.19
CA TRP A 79 14.66 -2.55 9.79
C TRP A 79 14.17 -1.13 9.47
N GLN A 80 14.18 -0.84 8.19
CA GLN A 80 13.62 0.39 7.60
C GLN A 80 12.81 0.02 6.37
N LEU A 81 11.65 0.65 6.23
CA LEU A 81 10.75 0.48 5.09
C LEU A 81 10.65 1.79 4.33
N THR A 82 10.76 1.73 3.02
CA THR A 82 10.42 2.84 2.14
C THR A 82 9.31 2.41 1.20
N VAL A 83 8.25 3.19 1.13
CA VAL A 83 7.13 2.97 0.21
C VAL A 83 7.10 4.12 -0.78
N GLU A 84 7.02 3.82 -2.08
CA GLU A 84 6.67 4.80 -3.10
C GLU A 84 5.26 4.53 -3.59
N ALA A 85 4.41 5.53 -3.54
CA ALA A 85 3.03 5.44 -4.02
C ALA A 85 2.88 6.16 -5.36
N TRP A 86 2.42 5.42 -6.35
CA TRP A 86 2.21 5.91 -7.71
C TRP A 86 0.74 5.79 -8.10
N GLU A 87 0.21 6.80 -8.77
CA GLU A 87 -1.17 6.76 -9.22
C GLU A 87 -1.30 6.41 -10.70
N THR A 88 -2.44 5.79 -11.02
CA THR A 88 -2.86 5.51 -12.38
C THR A 88 -4.38 5.46 -12.47
N ASP A 89 -4.92 5.79 -13.63
CA ASP A 89 -6.29 5.51 -14.03
C ASP A 89 -6.34 4.63 -15.29
N GLN A 90 -5.17 4.17 -15.75
CA GLN A 90 -5.00 3.41 -16.99
C GLN A 90 -4.78 1.93 -16.70
N VAL A 91 -5.85 1.26 -16.29
CA VAL A 91 -5.83 -0.18 -16.05
C VAL A 91 -6.83 -0.89 -16.94
N SER A 92 -6.55 -2.15 -17.23
CA SER A 92 -7.43 -3.05 -18.00
C SER A 92 -7.53 -4.39 -17.31
N GLY A 93 -8.43 -5.23 -17.81
CA GLY A 93 -8.68 -6.54 -17.25
C GLY A 93 -9.77 -6.52 -16.18
N GLU A 94 -9.99 -7.67 -15.58
CA GLU A 94 -11.02 -7.87 -14.56
C GLU A 94 -10.37 -8.30 -13.26
N ILE A 95 -10.98 -7.94 -12.14
CA ILE A 95 -10.54 -8.41 -10.84
C ILE A 95 -10.59 -9.92 -10.80
N CYS A 96 -9.46 -10.53 -10.46
CA CYS A 96 -9.30 -11.96 -10.32
C CYS A 96 -8.43 -12.24 -9.10
N LEU A 97 -8.99 -12.97 -8.13
CA LEU A 97 -8.29 -13.39 -6.94
C LEU A 97 -7.43 -14.62 -7.24
N ALA A 98 -6.21 -14.40 -7.68
CA ALA A 98 -5.23 -15.44 -7.97
C ALA A 98 -3.86 -15.10 -7.38
N ASP A 99 -3.86 -14.49 -6.19
CA ASP A 99 -2.63 -14.13 -5.49
C ASP A 99 -1.80 -15.39 -5.21
N PRO A 100 -0.57 -15.50 -5.77
CA PRO A 100 0.27 -16.68 -5.55
C PRO A 100 0.69 -16.86 -4.09
N ASP A 101 0.73 -15.79 -3.31
CA ASP A 101 1.07 -15.84 -1.89
C ASP A 101 -0.13 -16.18 -0.99
N GLY A 102 -1.35 -16.13 -1.53
CA GLY A 102 -2.57 -16.46 -0.81
C GLY A 102 -2.92 -15.54 0.35
N ILE A 103 -2.38 -14.32 0.36
CA ILE A 103 -2.58 -13.34 1.44
C ILE A 103 -3.78 -12.43 1.15
N VAL A 104 -3.95 -12.05 -0.11
CA VAL A 104 -5.06 -11.21 -0.54
C VAL A 104 -6.33 -12.06 -0.62
N GLU A 105 -7.35 -11.70 0.16
CA GLU A 105 -8.63 -12.41 0.18
C GLU A 105 -9.75 -11.64 -0.52
N GLU A 106 -9.61 -10.35 -0.68
CA GLU A 106 -10.64 -9.51 -1.29
C GLU A 106 -10.02 -8.33 -2.03
N VAL A 107 -10.65 -7.93 -3.11
CA VAL A 107 -10.31 -6.72 -3.88
C VAL A 107 -11.58 -5.92 -4.06
N ARG A 108 -11.52 -4.63 -3.78
CA ARG A 108 -12.68 -3.73 -3.92
C ARG A 108 -12.35 -2.49 -4.72
N TYR A 109 -13.28 -2.12 -5.60
CA TYR A 109 -13.42 -0.75 -6.09
C TYR A 109 -14.16 0.03 -5.02
N SER A 110 -13.47 0.90 -4.29
CA SER A 110 -14.04 1.64 -3.17
C SER A 110 -14.21 3.11 -3.52
N ASN A 111 -15.39 3.68 -3.22
CA ASN A 111 -15.54 5.13 -3.24
C ASN A 111 -14.75 5.75 -2.07
N ALA A 112 -14.60 7.07 -2.05
CA ALA A 112 -13.80 7.74 -1.03
C ALA A 112 -14.30 7.48 0.39
N THR A 113 -15.60 7.51 0.62
CA THR A 113 -16.19 7.29 1.94
C THR A 113 -15.92 5.88 2.45
N ASP A 114 -16.16 4.86 1.62
CA ASP A 114 -15.91 3.46 1.99
C ASP A 114 -14.43 3.20 2.17
N ALA A 115 -13.57 3.77 1.33
CA ALA A 115 -12.13 3.63 1.45
C ALA A 115 -11.61 4.18 2.78
N LEU A 116 -12.06 5.37 3.19
CA LEU A 116 -11.67 5.95 4.48
C LEU A 116 -12.08 5.07 5.65
N GLU A 117 -13.26 4.46 5.58
CA GLU A 117 -13.75 3.54 6.61
C GLU A 117 -12.90 2.26 6.65
N LEU A 118 -12.64 1.63 5.50
CA LEU A 118 -11.83 0.42 5.43
C LEU A 118 -10.40 0.65 5.94
N LEU A 119 -9.83 1.82 5.69
CA LEU A 119 -8.47 2.17 6.10
C LEU A 119 -8.32 2.44 7.59
N THR A 120 -9.41 2.59 8.35
CA THR A 120 -9.33 2.88 9.79
C THR A 120 -8.57 1.82 10.58
N ALA A 121 -8.62 0.56 10.13
CA ALA A 121 -7.90 -0.55 10.77
C ALA A 121 -6.47 -0.73 10.26
N SER A 122 -6.04 0.06 9.29
CA SER A 122 -4.70 -0.04 8.69
C SER A 122 -3.66 0.72 9.51
N PRO A 123 -2.38 0.33 9.43
CA PRO A 123 -1.32 1.07 10.10
C PRO A 123 -1.30 2.55 9.71
N MET A 124 -0.83 3.39 10.62
CA MET A 124 -0.78 4.84 10.41
C MET A 124 -0.03 5.22 9.13
N TRP A 125 1.04 4.50 8.79
CA TRP A 125 1.84 4.78 7.59
C TRP A 125 1.15 4.43 6.27
N VAL A 126 0.06 3.66 6.30
CA VAL A 126 -0.84 3.43 5.17
C VAL A 126 -1.99 4.42 5.22
N ARG A 127 -2.67 4.47 6.35
CA ARG A 127 -3.92 5.23 6.53
C ARG A 127 -3.75 6.73 6.31
N LEU A 128 -2.74 7.36 6.93
CA LEU A 128 -2.57 8.81 6.83
C LEU A 128 -2.27 9.28 5.40
N PRO A 129 -1.26 8.71 4.69
CA PRO A 129 -0.97 9.17 3.33
C PRO A 129 -2.09 8.90 2.34
N VAL A 130 -2.74 7.74 2.41
CA VAL A 130 -3.85 7.42 1.49
C VAL A 130 -5.05 8.31 1.75
N SER A 131 -5.39 8.55 3.02
CA SER A 131 -6.49 9.44 3.38
C SER A 131 -6.22 10.88 2.90
N ALA A 132 -4.99 11.37 3.04
CA ALA A 132 -4.60 12.67 2.53
C ALA A 132 -4.72 12.76 1.01
N TRP A 133 -4.31 11.70 0.30
CA TRP A 133 -4.43 11.63 -1.16
C TRP A 133 -5.90 11.66 -1.60
N LEU A 134 -6.77 10.90 -0.93
CA LEU A 134 -8.20 10.92 -1.21
C LEU A 134 -8.82 12.31 -0.99
N GLY A 135 -8.32 13.04 0.00
CA GLY A 135 -8.78 14.41 0.33
C GLY A 135 -8.08 15.52 -0.46
N GLY A 136 -7.16 15.19 -1.35
CA GLY A 136 -6.42 16.19 -2.13
C GLY A 136 -5.38 16.99 -1.32
N ALA A 137 -4.95 16.48 -0.18
CA ALA A 137 -4.02 17.15 0.75
C ALA A 137 -2.69 16.39 0.87
N THR A 138 -2.23 15.77 -0.22
CA THR A 138 -1.01 14.95 -0.23
C THR A 138 0.24 15.77 0.06
N GLU A 139 1.06 15.26 0.97
CA GLU A 139 2.43 15.74 1.17
C GLU A 139 3.40 14.84 0.40
N PRO A 140 4.57 15.34 -0.06
CA PRO A 140 5.49 14.52 -0.85
C PRO A 140 6.18 13.42 -0.05
N HIS A 141 6.37 13.61 1.27
CA HIS A 141 7.06 12.66 2.13
C HIS A 141 6.41 12.57 3.51
N TYR A 142 6.19 11.34 3.94
CA TYR A 142 5.70 11.02 5.28
C TYR A 142 6.76 10.18 6.01
N LYS A 143 7.11 10.59 7.22
CA LYS A 143 8.06 9.87 8.07
C LYS A 143 7.40 9.35 9.32
N PHE A 144 7.68 8.09 9.65
CA PHE A 144 7.20 7.45 10.87
C PHE A 144 8.34 6.74 11.56
N ALA A 145 8.27 6.68 12.87
CA ALA A 145 9.15 5.86 13.69
C ALA A 145 8.33 4.83 14.45
N LEU A 146 8.80 3.59 14.42
CA LEU A 146 8.21 2.46 15.13
C LEU A 146 9.14 2.10 16.29
N ARG A 147 8.68 2.32 17.51
CA ARG A 147 9.47 2.13 18.73
C ARG A 147 8.97 0.90 19.47
N GLY A 148 9.88 -0.02 19.78
CA GLY A 148 9.61 -1.26 20.47
C GLY A 148 10.30 -2.43 19.82
N LYS A 149 10.46 -3.51 20.60
CA LYS A 149 11.23 -4.69 20.18
C LYS A 149 10.43 -5.67 19.33
N ASP A 150 9.11 -5.58 19.38
CA ASP A 150 8.24 -6.43 18.59
C ASP A 150 7.06 -5.63 18.03
N ARG A 151 6.51 -6.14 16.93
CA ARG A 151 5.46 -5.45 16.17
C ARG A 151 4.14 -5.33 16.95
N ALA A 152 3.86 -6.28 17.83
CA ALA A 152 2.58 -6.31 18.56
C ALA A 152 2.51 -5.22 19.63
N THR A 153 3.64 -4.85 20.24
CA THR A 153 3.69 -3.87 21.32
C THR A 153 4.33 -2.55 20.91
N ALA A 154 4.88 -2.49 19.71
CA ALA A 154 5.55 -1.28 19.23
C ALA A 154 4.58 -0.11 19.09
N LYS A 155 5.06 1.09 19.42
CA LYS A 155 4.33 2.34 19.24
C LYS A 155 4.83 3.04 17.98
N ILE A 156 3.88 3.50 17.18
CA ILE A 156 4.18 4.30 16.00
C ILE A 156 3.93 5.78 16.28
N GLU A 157 4.81 6.60 15.78
CA GLU A 157 4.67 8.06 15.81
C GLU A 157 5.04 8.65 14.45
N ARG A 158 4.38 9.72 14.09
CA ARG A 158 4.79 10.52 12.94
C ARG A 158 5.95 11.42 13.35
N VAL A 159 6.99 11.45 12.54
CA VAL A 159 8.22 12.20 12.85
C VAL A 159 8.31 13.50 12.05
#